data_3c65ab1e99f6d8e61c160417e9958a4a
#
_entry.id   3c65ab1e99f6d8e61c160417e9958a4a
#
_cell.length_a   1.000
_cell.length_b   1.000
_cell.length_c   1.000
_cell.angle_alpha   90.00
_cell.angle_beta   90.00
_cell.angle_gamma   90.00
#
_symmetry.space_group_name_H-M   'P 1'
#
loop_
_entity.id
_entity.type
_entity.pdbx_description
1 polymer ?
#
loop_
_entity_poly.entity_id
_entity_poly.type
_entity_poly.pdbx_seq_one_letter_code
_entity_poly.pdbx_strand_id
1 'polypeptide(L)'
;LLEADVNYKVVKELIDNIKEKSIGAEVLNSISPAEQFIKIFNDELTQLLGNEANDLNIKVKPPAVILIIGLQGSGKTTTSAKLAKYLKDKMKRNPTLVSVDIYRPAAIKQLEVLSNQGKINFIPHEDNQEVTSICKNAKELAYNSGSDTLIIDTAGRLQIDDDMLVELKDIKKSIEVNETLLVVDSMIGQEALNVAD
;
A
#
# COMPACT_ATOMS: atom_id res chain seq x y z
N LEU A 1 -22.84 -1.43 -10.82
CA LEU A 1 -21.86 -2.04 -9.91
C LEU A 1 -21.57 -3.50 -10.30
N LEU A 2 -22.59 -4.31 -10.56
CA LEU A 2 -22.38 -5.71 -11.00
C LEU A 2 -21.63 -5.80 -12.33
N GLU A 3 -21.91 -4.92 -13.28
CA GLU A 3 -21.17 -4.80 -14.54
C GLU A 3 -19.72 -4.31 -14.36
N ALA A 4 -19.43 -3.70 -13.21
CA ALA A 4 -18.09 -3.28 -12.81
C ALA A 4 -17.39 -4.30 -11.90
N ASP A 5 -17.83 -5.56 -11.96
CA ASP A 5 -17.26 -6.69 -11.20
C ASP A 5 -17.23 -6.52 -9.67
N VAL A 6 -18.18 -5.74 -9.13
CA VAL A 6 -18.33 -5.61 -7.67
C VAL A 6 -19.05 -6.83 -7.11
N ASN A 7 -18.55 -7.38 -6.00
CA ASN A 7 -19.11 -8.56 -5.35
C ASN A 7 -20.61 -8.39 -5.07
N TYR A 8 -21.42 -9.40 -5.42
CA TYR A 8 -22.87 -9.39 -5.25
C TYR A 8 -23.30 -9.10 -3.81
N LYS A 9 -22.60 -9.63 -2.81
CA LYS A 9 -22.93 -9.38 -1.39
C LYS A 9 -22.76 -7.91 -1.03
N VAL A 10 -21.69 -7.28 -1.50
CA VAL A 10 -21.40 -5.85 -1.30
C VAL A 10 -22.45 -4.99 -1.99
N VAL A 11 -22.82 -5.32 -3.23
CA VAL A 11 -23.89 -4.60 -3.96
C VAL A 11 -25.23 -4.72 -3.25
N LYS A 12 -25.56 -5.91 -2.76
CA LYS A 12 -26.81 -6.15 -2.03
C LYS A 12 -26.86 -5.34 -0.75
N GLU A 13 -25.82 -5.36 0.06
CA GLU A 13 -25.73 -4.58 1.30
C GLU A 13 -25.86 -3.08 1.04
N LEU A 14 -25.17 -2.56 0.05
CA LEU A 14 -25.30 -1.16 -0.36
C LEU A 14 -26.73 -0.80 -0.75
N ILE A 15 -27.39 -1.65 -1.54
CA ILE A 15 -28.80 -1.42 -1.95
C ILE A 15 -29.72 -1.44 -0.74
N ASP A 16 -29.54 -2.37 0.17
CA ASP A 16 -30.39 -2.50 1.36
C ASP A 16 -30.21 -1.28 2.27
N ASN A 17 -28.99 -0.80 2.48
CA ASN A 17 -28.71 0.44 3.22
C ASN A 17 -29.32 1.68 2.57
N ILE A 18 -29.19 1.82 1.24
CA ILE A 18 -29.80 2.93 0.50
C ILE A 18 -31.33 2.90 0.62
N LYS A 19 -31.96 1.71 0.49
CA LYS A 19 -33.41 1.57 0.64
C LYS A 19 -33.88 1.98 2.02
N GLU A 20 -33.22 1.49 3.07
CA GLU A 20 -33.58 1.81 4.45
C GLU A 20 -33.57 3.33 4.71
N LYS A 21 -32.48 3.99 4.29
CA LYS A 21 -32.30 5.44 4.45
C LYS A 21 -33.24 6.25 3.55
N SER A 22 -33.60 5.73 2.37
CA SER A 22 -34.48 6.42 1.42
C SER A 22 -35.97 6.35 1.78
N ILE A 23 -36.40 5.37 2.58
CA ILE A 23 -37.81 5.21 3.04
C ILE A 23 -38.03 6.03 4.29
N GLY A 24 -37.03 6.60 4.92
CA GLY A 24 -37.14 7.40 6.12
C GLY A 24 -38.01 8.67 5.94
N ALA A 25 -38.63 9.13 7.03
CA ALA A 25 -39.50 10.29 7.03
C ALA A 25 -38.84 11.58 6.51
N GLU A 26 -37.54 11.70 6.64
CA GLU A 26 -36.77 12.86 6.16
C GLU A 26 -36.77 12.99 4.63
N VAL A 27 -36.74 11.87 3.90
CA VAL A 27 -36.77 11.87 2.42
C VAL A 27 -38.16 12.15 1.92
N LEU A 28 -39.18 11.56 2.55
CA LEU A 28 -40.61 11.73 2.19
C LEU A 28 -41.10 13.15 2.41
N ASN A 29 -40.57 13.87 3.40
CA ASN A 29 -40.89 15.25 3.72
C ASN A 29 -39.94 16.29 3.10
N SER A 30 -39.01 15.89 2.31
CA SER A 30 -38.04 16.79 1.67
C SER A 30 -38.68 17.56 0.50
N ILE A 31 -38.24 18.79 0.30
CA ILE A 31 -38.68 19.64 -0.81
C ILE A 31 -38.18 19.07 -2.17
N SER A 32 -37.06 18.32 -2.17
CA SER A 32 -36.51 17.67 -3.33
C SER A 32 -36.09 16.20 -3.02
N PRO A 33 -37.04 15.25 -3.06
CA PRO A 33 -36.75 13.84 -2.77
C PRO A 33 -35.69 13.24 -3.68
N ALA A 34 -35.61 13.67 -4.93
CA ALA A 34 -34.60 13.18 -5.89
C ALA A 34 -33.17 13.61 -5.50
N GLU A 35 -32.98 14.85 -5.09
CA GLU A 35 -31.68 15.34 -4.61
C GLU A 35 -31.26 14.65 -3.31
N GLN A 36 -32.23 14.45 -2.41
CA GLN A 36 -31.99 13.72 -1.18
C GLN A 36 -31.55 12.27 -1.42
N PHE A 37 -32.20 11.59 -2.38
CA PHE A 37 -31.82 10.26 -2.79
C PHE A 37 -30.38 10.21 -3.36
N ILE A 38 -30.01 11.16 -4.23
CA ILE A 38 -28.65 11.27 -4.80
C ILE A 38 -27.64 11.48 -3.67
N LYS A 39 -27.95 12.30 -2.69
CA LYS A 39 -27.09 12.53 -1.53
C LYS A 39 -26.90 11.24 -0.73
N ILE A 40 -27.97 10.53 -0.38
CA ILE A 40 -27.89 9.25 0.33
C ILE A 40 -27.04 8.26 -0.44
N PHE A 41 -27.25 8.16 -1.77
CA PHE A 41 -26.46 7.28 -2.61
C PHE A 41 -24.96 7.61 -2.58
N ASN A 42 -24.60 8.89 -2.69
CA ASN A 42 -23.22 9.34 -2.61
C ASN A 42 -22.59 9.08 -1.23
N ASP A 43 -23.35 9.33 -0.17
CA ASP A 43 -22.89 9.12 1.20
C ASP A 43 -22.62 7.63 1.46
N GLU A 44 -23.56 6.74 1.06
CA GLU A 44 -23.37 5.30 1.18
C GLU A 44 -22.22 4.76 0.34
N LEU A 45 -22.07 5.25 -0.88
CA LEU A 45 -20.96 4.86 -1.74
C LEU A 45 -19.62 5.34 -1.17
N THR A 46 -19.58 6.55 -0.62
CA THR A 46 -18.38 7.09 0.05
C THR A 46 -18.04 6.25 1.29
N GLN A 47 -19.05 5.87 2.07
CA GLN A 47 -18.89 5.02 3.24
C GLN A 47 -18.34 3.63 2.85
N LEU A 48 -18.85 3.04 1.76
CA LEU A 48 -18.38 1.77 1.22
C LEU A 48 -16.91 1.82 0.78
N LEU A 49 -16.49 2.96 0.20
CA LEU A 49 -15.11 3.18 -0.25
C LEU A 49 -14.14 3.53 0.89
N GLY A 50 -14.64 3.76 2.09
CA GLY A 50 -13.88 4.16 3.28
C GLY A 50 -13.88 5.67 3.50
N ASN A 51 -14.39 6.09 4.65
CA ASN A 51 -14.54 7.52 5.00
C ASN A 51 -13.25 8.15 5.49
N GLU A 52 -12.30 7.36 5.99
CA GLU A 52 -11.12 7.85 6.66
C GLU A 52 -9.85 7.32 5.98
N ALA A 53 -8.90 8.22 5.75
CA ALA A 53 -7.55 7.84 5.38
C ALA A 53 -6.78 7.49 6.66
N ASN A 54 -6.25 6.27 6.72
CA ASN A 54 -5.37 5.88 7.80
C ASN A 54 -3.98 6.50 7.59
N ASP A 55 -3.48 7.18 8.62
CA ASP A 55 -2.12 7.66 8.64
C ASP A 55 -1.13 6.49 8.70
N LEU A 56 0.04 6.69 8.07
CA LEU A 56 1.13 5.73 8.17
C LEU A 56 1.67 5.66 9.60
N ASN A 57 1.92 4.46 10.11
CA ASN A 57 2.54 4.24 11.42
C ASN A 57 4.06 4.50 11.38
N ILE A 58 4.43 5.74 11.18
CA ILE A 58 5.83 6.18 11.06
C ILE A 58 6.29 7.09 12.21
N LYS A 59 5.42 7.35 13.19
CA LYS A 59 5.75 8.14 14.42
C LYS A 59 6.37 7.22 15.47
N VAL A 60 7.46 6.56 15.10
CA VAL A 60 8.18 5.58 15.92
C VAL A 60 9.65 5.97 16.04
N LYS A 61 10.42 5.23 16.86
CA LYS A 61 11.88 5.43 16.95
C LYS A 61 12.52 5.19 15.58
N PRO A 62 13.30 6.15 15.05
CA PRO A 62 13.95 6.02 13.74
C PRO A 62 14.93 4.85 13.64
N PRO A 63 15.05 4.25 12.44
CA PRO A 63 14.21 4.48 11.27
C PRO A 63 12.88 3.73 11.35
N ALA A 64 11.77 4.40 10.99
CA ALA A 64 10.50 3.72 10.74
C ALA A 64 10.65 2.82 9.49
N VAL A 65 10.30 1.57 9.60
CA VAL A 65 10.45 0.59 8.51
C VAL A 65 9.10 0.36 7.84
N ILE A 66 9.04 0.65 6.53
CA ILE A 66 7.87 0.42 5.68
C ILE A 66 8.20 -0.69 4.69
N LEU A 67 7.42 -1.76 4.71
CA LEU A 67 7.54 -2.87 3.78
C LEU A 67 6.51 -2.74 2.66
N ILE A 68 6.95 -2.73 1.39
CA ILE A 68 6.07 -2.66 0.23
C ILE A 68 5.92 -4.06 -0.36
N ILE A 69 4.69 -4.56 -0.38
CA ILE A 69 4.35 -5.90 -0.88
C ILE A 69 3.31 -5.82 -2.00
N GLY A 70 3.13 -6.91 -2.75
CA GLY A 70 2.12 -7.02 -3.80
C GLY A 70 2.56 -7.89 -4.97
N LEU A 71 1.64 -8.15 -5.89
CA LEU A 71 1.87 -8.99 -7.05
C LEU A 71 2.86 -8.36 -8.06
N GLN A 72 3.37 -9.18 -8.96
CA GLN A 72 4.19 -8.71 -10.07
C GLN A 72 3.38 -7.75 -10.95
N GLY A 73 4.00 -6.64 -11.35
CA GLY A 73 3.35 -5.64 -12.18
C GLY A 73 2.42 -4.67 -11.44
N SER A 74 2.13 -4.86 -10.14
CA SER A 74 1.25 -3.96 -9.37
C SER A 74 1.83 -2.54 -9.15
N GLY A 75 3.09 -2.30 -9.49
CA GLY A 75 3.72 -0.99 -9.37
C GLY A 75 4.45 -0.73 -8.05
N LYS A 76 4.86 -1.77 -7.31
CA LYS A 76 5.58 -1.65 -6.01
C LYS A 76 6.79 -0.73 -6.09
N THR A 77 7.73 -1.00 -6.98
CA THR A 77 8.96 -0.22 -7.14
C THR A 77 8.67 1.26 -7.43
N THR A 78 7.70 1.54 -8.29
CA THR A 78 7.27 2.91 -8.59
C THR A 78 6.60 3.56 -7.38
N THR A 79 5.78 2.81 -6.64
CA THR A 79 5.10 3.28 -5.44
C THR A 79 6.11 3.54 -4.32
N SER A 80 7.12 2.68 -4.13
CA SER A 80 8.21 2.87 -3.18
C SER A 80 8.92 4.21 -3.41
N ALA A 81 9.29 4.50 -4.65
CA ALA A 81 9.95 5.77 -5.00
C ALA A 81 9.02 6.99 -4.83
N LYS A 82 7.75 6.89 -5.23
CA LYS A 82 6.75 7.96 -5.05
C LYS A 82 6.46 8.22 -3.59
N LEU A 83 6.32 7.17 -2.78
CA LEU A 83 6.11 7.28 -1.34
C LEU A 83 7.30 7.96 -0.66
N ALA A 84 8.53 7.55 -0.98
CA ALA A 84 9.72 8.19 -0.46
C ALA A 84 9.76 9.68 -0.82
N LYS A 85 9.43 10.03 -2.06
CA LYS A 85 9.34 11.43 -2.48
C LYS A 85 8.26 12.19 -1.73
N TYR A 86 7.10 11.60 -1.54
CA TYR A 86 6.00 12.20 -0.76
C TYR A 86 6.42 12.46 0.70
N LEU A 87 7.02 11.47 1.37
CA LEU A 87 7.51 11.58 2.73
C LEU A 87 8.55 12.71 2.86
N LYS A 88 9.46 12.81 1.89
CA LYS A 88 10.46 13.87 1.85
C LYS A 88 9.85 15.26 1.63
N ASP A 89 9.05 15.42 0.58
CA ASP A 89 8.59 16.74 0.13
C ASP A 89 7.46 17.27 1.03
N LYS A 90 6.53 16.41 1.43
CA LYS A 90 5.32 16.80 2.17
C LYS A 90 5.48 16.63 3.68
N MET A 91 6.09 15.55 4.12
CA MET A 91 6.22 15.24 5.55
C MET A 91 7.58 15.64 6.14
N LYS A 92 8.50 16.17 5.30
CA LYS A 92 9.85 16.63 5.71
C LYS A 92 10.68 15.53 6.36
N ARG A 93 10.46 14.28 5.95
CA ARG A 93 11.23 13.14 6.41
C ARG A 93 12.49 12.92 5.55
N ASN A 94 13.41 12.12 6.10
CA ASN A 94 14.65 11.72 5.41
C ASN A 94 14.60 10.22 5.07
N PRO A 95 13.83 9.83 4.01
CA PRO A 95 13.66 8.44 3.65
C PRO A 95 14.88 7.87 2.92
N THR A 96 15.09 6.57 3.13
CA THR A 96 16.05 5.75 2.38
C THR A 96 15.32 4.58 1.75
N LEU A 97 15.71 4.21 0.54
CA LEU A 97 15.17 3.10 -0.23
C LEU A 97 16.16 1.93 -0.27
N VAL A 98 15.64 0.72 -0.20
CA VAL A 98 16.35 -0.52 -0.52
C VAL A 98 15.43 -1.45 -1.30
N SER A 99 15.96 -2.17 -2.28
CA SER A 99 15.25 -3.26 -2.95
C SER A 99 15.74 -4.58 -2.41
N VAL A 100 14.84 -5.50 -2.12
CA VAL A 100 15.15 -6.89 -1.79
C VAL A 100 14.67 -7.87 -2.88
N ASP A 101 14.38 -7.34 -4.09
CA ASP A 101 14.05 -8.15 -5.26
C ASP A 101 15.32 -8.74 -5.89
N ILE A 102 15.93 -9.70 -5.20
CA ILE A 102 17.18 -10.35 -5.62
C ILE A 102 17.01 -11.18 -6.91
N TYR A 103 15.77 -11.48 -7.29
CA TYR A 103 15.46 -12.28 -8.48
C TYR A 103 15.49 -11.45 -9.78
N ARG A 104 15.41 -10.10 -9.67
CA ARG A 104 15.34 -9.20 -10.82
C ARG A 104 16.29 -8.01 -10.67
N PRO A 105 17.56 -8.18 -11.09
CA PRO A 105 18.55 -7.09 -11.01
C PRO A 105 18.12 -5.80 -11.72
N ALA A 106 17.29 -5.91 -12.76
CA ALA A 106 16.74 -4.75 -13.45
C ALA A 106 15.79 -3.93 -12.56
N ALA A 107 15.05 -4.56 -11.63
CA ALA A 107 14.16 -3.86 -10.68
C ALA A 107 14.98 -3.06 -9.66
N ILE A 108 16.09 -3.61 -9.18
CA ILE A 108 17.04 -2.91 -8.29
C ILE A 108 17.56 -1.64 -8.96
N LYS A 109 18.06 -1.77 -10.20
CA LYS A 109 18.56 -0.63 -10.99
C LYS A 109 17.45 0.40 -11.26
N GLN A 110 16.23 -0.06 -11.51
CA GLN A 110 15.08 0.83 -11.69
C GLN A 110 14.81 1.66 -10.43
N LEU A 111 14.82 1.03 -9.24
CA LEU A 111 14.63 1.73 -7.98
C LEU A 111 15.75 2.73 -7.71
N GLU A 112 16.99 2.36 -8.00
CA GLU A 112 18.14 3.25 -7.90
C GLU A 112 18.02 4.49 -8.79
N VAL A 113 17.62 4.32 -10.06
CA VAL A 113 17.38 5.44 -10.98
C VAL A 113 16.28 6.36 -10.45
N LEU A 114 15.16 5.80 -9.99
CA LEU A 114 14.06 6.56 -9.43
C LEU A 114 14.45 7.30 -8.14
N SER A 115 15.27 6.68 -7.29
CA SER A 115 15.79 7.31 -6.07
C SER A 115 16.67 8.51 -6.40
N ASN A 116 17.57 8.38 -7.37
CA ASN A 116 18.44 9.46 -7.83
C ASN A 116 17.64 10.62 -8.43
N GLN A 117 16.61 10.35 -9.22
CA GLN A 117 15.69 11.38 -9.75
C GLN A 117 14.95 12.13 -8.64
N GLY A 118 14.56 11.42 -7.58
CA GLY A 118 13.91 11.98 -6.40
C GLY A 118 14.87 12.62 -5.40
N LYS A 119 16.18 12.51 -5.62
CA LYS A 119 17.24 12.87 -4.65
C LYS A 119 16.99 12.20 -3.29
N ILE A 120 16.68 10.92 -3.31
CA ILE A 120 16.40 10.06 -2.16
C ILE A 120 17.58 9.12 -1.99
N ASN A 121 17.95 8.84 -0.74
CA ASN A 121 19.02 7.90 -0.46
C ASN A 121 18.61 6.49 -0.90
N PHE A 122 19.53 5.79 -1.52
CA PHE A 122 19.38 4.39 -1.91
C PHE A 122 20.53 3.56 -1.34
N ILE A 123 20.20 2.40 -0.77
CA ILE A 123 21.17 1.44 -0.26
C ILE A 123 21.35 0.34 -1.29
N PRO A 124 22.50 0.27 -1.95
CA PRO A 124 22.85 -0.86 -2.80
C PRO A 124 23.17 -2.09 -1.94
N HIS A 125 23.01 -3.27 -2.50
CA HIS A 125 23.47 -4.52 -1.91
C HIS A 125 24.24 -5.34 -2.96
N GLU A 126 25.03 -6.29 -2.48
CA GLU A 126 25.78 -7.21 -3.35
C GLU A 126 24.86 -8.33 -3.85
N ASP A 127 25.21 -8.89 -5.00
CA ASP A 127 24.53 -10.06 -5.55
C ASP A 127 24.68 -11.28 -4.60
N ASN A 128 23.67 -12.15 -4.58
CA ASN A 128 23.64 -13.38 -3.79
C ASN A 128 23.56 -13.21 -2.25
N GLN A 129 23.15 -12.05 -1.75
CA GLN A 129 22.83 -11.89 -0.34
C GLN A 129 21.42 -12.42 -0.02
N GLU A 130 21.26 -12.96 1.19
CA GLU A 130 19.94 -13.30 1.69
C GLU A 130 19.10 -12.05 1.96
N VAL A 131 17.80 -12.11 1.63
CA VAL A 131 16.85 -11.01 1.82
C VAL A 131 16.84 -10.48 3.25
N THR A 132 16.86 -11.38 4.25
CA THR A 132 16.91 -11.00 5.67
C THR A 132 18.17 -10.26 6.06
N SER A 133 19.30 -10.64 5.47
CA SER A 133 20.58 -9.98 5.69
C SER A 133 20.62 -8.60 5.05
N ILE A 134 20.08 -8.45 3.85
CA ILE A 134 19.93 -7.14 3.19
C ILE A 134 19.05 -6.22 4.05
N CYS A 135 17.94 -6.70 4.56
CA CYS A 135 17.04 -5.92 5.42
C CYS A 135 17.73 -5.43 6.70
N LYS A 136 18.46 -6.30 7.39
CA LYS A 136 19.20 -5.94 8.63
C LYS A 136 20.25 -4.89 8.36
N ASN A 137 21.09 -5.12 7.34
CA ASN A 137 22.13 -4.19 6.93
C ASN A 137 21.54 -2.83 6.50
N ALA A 138 20.46 -2.85 5.71
CA ALA A 138 19.77 -1.63 5.30
C ALA A 138 19.21 -0.83 6.48
N LYS A 139 18.65 -1.50 7.51
CA LYS A 139 18.17 -0.83 8.72
C LYS A 139 19.31 -0.16 9.49
N GLU A 140 20.44 -0.83 9.61
CA GLU A 140 21.63 -0.29 10.27
C GLU A 140 22.23 0.88 9.50
N LEU A 141 22.41 0.75 8.18
CA LEU A 141 22.92 1.82 7.33
C LEU A 141 21.98 3.03 7.31
N ALA A 142 20.67 2.82 7.26
CA ALA A 142 19.70 3.90 7.35
C ALA A 142 19.81 4.64 8.69
N TYR A 143 19.93 3.93 9.80
CA TYR A 143 20.14 4.52 11.12
C TYR A 143 21.43 5.34 11.16
N ASN A 144 22.56 4.77 10.71
CA ASN A 144 23.87 5.42 10.75
C ASN A 144 23.97 6.63 9.82
N SER A 145 23.21 6.66 8.73
CA SER A 145 23.12 7.81 7.82
C SER A 145 22.14 8.91 8.28
N GLY A 146 21.50 8.74 9.43
CA GLY A 146 20.51 9.68 9.94
C GLY A 146 19.18 9.67 9.18
N SER A 147 18.86 8.56 8.50
CA SER A 147 17.54 8.39 7.89
C SER A 147 16.50 8.08 8.95
N ASP A 148 15.34 8.70 8.82
CA ASP A 148 14.23 8.51 9.76
C ASP A 148 13.18 7.51 9.26
N THR A 149 13.30 7.10 7.99
CA THR A 149 12.40 6.14 7.34
C THR A 149 13.19 5.25 6.39
N LEU A 150 12.97 3.94 6.49
CA LEU A 150 13.47 2.94 5.55
C LEU A 150 12.29 2.33 4.81
N ILE A 151 12.30 2.40 3.48
CA ILE A 151 11.29 1.76 2.63
C ILE A 151 11.94 0.58 1.93
N ILE A 152 11.37 -0.61 2.11
CA ILE A 152 11.85 -1.87 1.55
C ILE A 152 10.91 -2.28 0.42
N ASP A 153 11.44 -2.31 -0.81
CA ASP A 153 10.74 -2.77 -2.00
C ASP A 153 10.98 -4.27 -2.19
N THR A 154 9.91 -5.08 -2.08
CA THR A 154 10.03 -6.53 -2.18
C THR A 154 9.84 -7.05 -3.59
N ALA A 155 10.27 -8.28 -3.84
CA ALA A 155 9.97 -8.99 -5.07
C ALA A 155 8.45 -9.11 -5.29
N GLY A 156 8.04 -9.07 -6.55
CA GLY A 156 6.66 -9.39 -6.93
C GLY A 156 6.59 -10.79 -7.49
N ARG A 157 5.64 -11.58 -7.01
CA ARG A 157 5.31 -12.88 -7.57
C ARG A 157 4.05 -12.80 -8.42
N LEU A 158 3.86 -13.77 -9.33
CA LEU A 158 2.68 -13.82 -10.21
C LEU A 158 1.41 -14.08 -9.40
N GLN A 159 1.54 -14.79 -8.29
CA GLN A 159 0.48 -15.10 -7.34
C GLN A 159 1.09 -15.14 -5.93
N ILE A 160 0.24 -15.07 -4.93
CA ILE A 160 0.66 -15.31 -3.55
C ILE A 160 0.85 -16.81 -3.39
N ASP A 161 2.09 -17.20 -3.11
CA ASP A 161 2.50 -18.57 -2.82
C ASP A 161 3.06 -18.67 -1.40
N ASP A 162 3.17 -19.89 -0.90
CA ASP A 162 3.70 -20.15 0.45
C ASP A 162 5.13 -19.61 0.61
N ASP A 163 5.94 -19.64 -0.44
CA ASP A 163 7.32 -19.15 -0.40
C ASP A 163 7.37 -17.63 -0.18
N MET A 164 6.47 -16.88 -0.84
CA MET A 164 6.35 -15.44 -0.62
C MET A 164 5.93 -15.12 0.81
N LEU A 165 4.95 -15.87 1.34
CA LEU A 165 4.49 -15.68 2.72
C LEU A 165 5.58 -16.02 3.75
N VAL A 166 6.38 -17.04 3.49
CA VAL A 166 7.55 -17.39 4.33
C VAL A 166 8.58 -16.28 4.28
N GLU A 167 8.96 -15.78 3.09
CA GLU A 167 9.91 -14.69 2.92
C GLU A 167 9.46 -13.42 3.68
N LEU A 168 8.18 -13.05 3.56
CA LEU A 168 7.62 -11.89 4.27
C LEU A 168 7.62 -12.08 5.79
N LYS A 169 7.31 -13.28 6.26
CA LYS A 169 7.38 -13.63 7.71
C LYS A 169 8.82 -13.56 8.22
N ASP A 170 9.78 -14.02 7.45
CA ASP A 170 11.20 -14.01 7.82
C ASP A 170 11.76 -12.56 7.83
N ILE A 171 11.36 -11.72 6.89
CA ILE A 171 11.65 -10.29 6.94
C ILE A 171 11.10 -9.69 8.24
N LYS A 172 9.81 -9.90 8.55
CA LYS A 172 9.16 -9.36 9.75
C LYS A 172 9.78 -9.88 11.05
N LYS A 173 10.30 -11.11 11.08
CA LYS A 173 11.04 -11.66 12.21
C LYS A 173 12.45 -11.11 12.34
N SER A 174 13.09 -10.82 11.22
CA SER A 174 14.49 -10.37 11.18
C SER A 174 14.67 -8.90 11.57
N ILE A 175 13.68 -8.09 11.28
CA ILE A 175 13.63 -6.66 11.58
C ILE A 175 12.23 -6.27 12.06
N GLU A 176 12.15 -5.26 12.92
CA GLU A 176 10.88 -4.66 13.30
C GLU A 176 10.32 -3.86 12.11
N VAL A 177 9.20 -4.30 11.55
CA VAL A 177 8.47 -3.60 10.48
C VAL A 177 7.33 -2.82 11.13
N ASN A 178 7.28 -1.52 10.91
CA ASN A 178 6.29 -0.63 11.52
C ASN A 178 5.03 -0.49 10.67
N GLU A 179 5.18 -0.60 9.34
CA GLU A 179 4.09 -0.49 8.39
C GLU A 179 4.28 -1.47 7.24
N THR A 180 3.19 -2.08 6.78
CA THR A 180 3.20 -2.96 5.60
C THR A 180 2.15 -2.45 4.62
N LEU A 181 2.57 -2.07 3.42
CA LEU A 181 1.70 -1.54 2.38
C LEU A 181 1.56 -2.55 1.25
N LEU A 182 0.35 -3.01 1.04
CA LEU A 182 -0.02 -3.83 -0.10
C LEU A 182 -0.31 -2.93 -1.30
N VAL A 183 0.47 -3.07 -2.36
CA VAL A 183 0.24 -2.37 -3.63
C VAL A 183 -0.54 -3.27 -4.55
N VAL A 184 -1.74 -2.83 -4.91
CA VAL A 184 -2.68 -3.56 -5.76
C VAL A 184 -2.99 -2.73 -7.00
N ASP A 185 -3.07 -3.38 -8.15
CA ASP A 185 -3.56 -2.75 -9.37
C ASP A 185 -5.09 -2.65 -9.31
N SER A 186 -5.63 -1.47 -9.60
CA SER A 186 -7.08 -1.25 -9.62
C SER A 186 -7.82 -2.06 -10.68
N MET A 187 -7.12 -2.61 -11.66
CA MET A 187 -7.68 -3.46 -12.70
C MET A 187 -7.86 -4.92 -12.28
N ILE A 188 -7.32 -5.32 -11.12
CA ILE A 188 -7.34 -6.72 -10.67
C ILE A 188 -8.72 -7.17 -10.17
N GLY A 189 -9.66 -6.23 -9.92
CA GLY A 189 -11.01 -6.56 -9.48
C GLY A 189 -11.03 -7.25 -8.12
N GLN A 190 -11.90 -8.26 -7.98
CA GLN A 190 -12.10 -8.99 -6.71
C GLN A 190 -10.91 -9.83 -6.26
N GLU A 191 -10.01 -10.18 -7.17
CA GLU A 191 -8.78 -10.90 -6.83
C GLU A 191 -7.91 -10.13 -5.83
N ALA A 192 -8.09 -8.79 -5.77
CA ALA A 192 -7.42 -7.95 -4.78
C ALA A 192 -7.71 -8.36 -3.32
N LEU A 193 -8.92 -8.88 -3.04
CA LEU A 193 -9.29 -9.38 -1.71
C LEU A 193 -8.52 -10.65 -1.36
N ASN A 194 -8.43 -11.58 -2.31
CA ASN A 194 -7.68 -12.83 -2.13
C ASN A 194 -6.18 -12.55 -1.89
N VAL A 195 -5.69 -11.43 -2.43
CA VAL A 195 -4.30 -10.97 -2.24
C VAL A 195 -4.10 -10.34 -0.86
N ALA A 196 -5.15 -9.76 -0.27
CA ALA A 196 -5.08 -9.06 1.01
C ALA A 196 -5.25 -9.98 2.23
N ASP A 197 -5.99 -11.08 2.08
CA ASP A 197 -6.25 -12.10 3.11
C ASP A 197 -5.04 -13.05 3.28
#